data_a8d874c49431ef40324f8c0e5b6dcf27
#
_entry.id   a8d874c49431ef40324f8c0e5b6dcf27
#
_cell.length_a   1.000
_cell.length_b   1.000
_cell.length_c   1.000
_cell.angle_alpha   90.00
_cell.angle_beta   90.00
_cell.angle_gamma   90.00
#
_symmetry.space_group_name_H-M   'P 1'
#
loop_
_entity.id
_entity.type
_entity.pdbx_description
1 polymer ?
#
loop_
_entity_poly.entity_id
_entity_poly.type
_entity_poly.pdbx_seq_one_letter_code
_entity_poly.pdbx_strand_id
1 'polypeptide(L)'
;ARKFCEEKVFQPTMDAMKAEGRPFTGILFVGLILTPNGPKVLEYNARFGDPEAQVVLPRMKTDIIDVMNACIDGKLSDVELEFEDNAAVCVILASDGYPEKYEKGKVITGLENFEGKDGYYVFHSGTAMKDGKIVTNGGRVLGVTAKGATLIEARNNAYEATKWIDFDNKYMRNDIGK
;
A
#
# COMPACT_ATOMS: atom_id res chain seq x y z
N ALA A 1 5.12 2.58 -20.10
CA ALA A 1 5.54 1.86 -18.87
C ALA A 1 4.92 0.47 -18.80
N ARG A 2 3.58 0.32 -18.88
CA ARG A 2 2.87 -0.96 -18.70
C ARG A 2 3.41 -2.07 -19.63
N LYS A 3 3.44 -1.85 -20.95
CA LYS A 3 3.95 -2.83 -21.93
C LYS A 3 5.40 -3.25 -21.64
N PHE A 4 6.26 -2.33 -21.22
CA PHE A 4 7.64 -2.66 -20.81
C PHE A 4 7.64 -3.61 -19.61
N CYS A 5 6.83 -3.35 -18.59
CA CYS A 5 6.74 -4.22 -17.41
C CYS A 5 6.26 -5.63 -17.79
N GLU A 6 5.24 -5.72 -18.63
CA GLU A 6 4.70 -6.99 -19.08
C GLU A 6 5.76 -7.81 -19.85
N GLU A 7 6.40 -7.22 -20.87
CA GLU A 7 7.31 -7.92 -21.78
C GLU A 7 8.72 -8.12 -21.24
N LYS A 8 9.22 -7.22 -20.37
CA LYS A 8 10.62 -7.20 -19.93
C LYS A 8 10.82 -7.55 -18.47
N VAL A 9 9.75 -7.57 -17.67
CA VAL A 9 9.84 -7.84 -16.25
C VAL A 9 8.95 -9.02 -15.87
N PHE A 10 7.62 -8.90 -16.00
CA PHE A 10 6.71 -9.92 -15.50
C PHE A 10 6.82 -11.24 -16.25
N GLN A 11 6.67 -11.23 -17.58
CA GLN A 11 6.71 -12.47 -18.35
C GLN A 11 8.06 -13.20 -18.21
N PRO A 12 9.23 -12.53 -18.38
CA PRO A 12 10.53 -13.20 -18.19
C PRO A 12 10.73 -13.78 -16.78
N THR A 13 10.20 -13.09 -15.74
CA THR A 13 10.28 -13.58 -14.35
C THR A 13 9.48 -14.85 -14.19
N MET A 14 8.24 -14.87 -14.68
CA MET A 14 7.37 -16.06 -14.61
C MET A 14 7.95 -17.23 -15.40
N ASP A 15 8.49 -16.98 -16.60
CA ASP A 15 9.11 -18.00 -17.44
C ASP A 15 10.36 -18.59 -16.78
N ALA A 16 11.20 -17.75 -16.17
CA ALA A 16 12.39 -18.19 -15.43
C ALA A 16 12.02 -19.07 -14.23
N MET A 17 11.04 -18.66 -13.42
CA MET A 17 10.56 -19.46 -12.29
C MET A 17 10.00 -20.80 -12.72
N LYS A 18 9.29 -20.85 -13.85
CA LYS A 18 8.78 -22.10 -14.42
C LYS A 18 9.92 -22.99 -14.94
N ALA A 19 10.91 -22.41 -15.60
CA ALA A 19 12.07 -23.15 -16.13
C ALA A 19 12.93 -23.77 -15.02
N GLU A 20 13.00 -23.12 -13.85
CA GLU A 20 13.68 -23.65 -12.67
C GLU A 20 12.85 -24.69 -11.89
N GLY A 21 11.67 -25.06 -12.38
CA GLY A 21 10.78 -26.01 -11.70
C GLY A 21 10.11 -25.46 -10.45
N ARG A 22 10.04 -24.13 -10.31
CA ARG A 22 9.45 -23.40 -9.18
C ARG A 22 8.39 -22.41 -9.67
N PRO A 23 7.31 -22.85 -10.32
CA PRO A 23 6.29 -21.95 -10.85
C PRO A 23 5.72 -21.09 -9.70
N PHE A 24 5.58 -19.79 -9.95
CA PHE A 24 5.02 -18.85 -8.99
C PHE A 24 3.52 -18.65 -9.24
N THR A 25 2.73 -18.68 -8.18
CA THR A 25 1.31 -18.32 -8.19
C THR A 25 1.02 -17.36 -7.03
N GLY A 26 0.33 -16.28 -7.30
CA GLY A 26 -0.02 -15.26 -6.29
C GLY A 26 0.30 -13.85 -6.75
N ILE A 27 0.57 -12.97 -5.78
CA ILE A 27 0.88 -11.56 -6.02
C ILE A 27 2.37 -11.38 -6.25
N LEU A 28 2.72 -10.86 -7.42
CA LEU A 28 4.07 -10.39 -7.73
C LEU A 28 4.08 -8.86 -7.80
N PHE A 29 4.63 -8.23 -6.78
CA PHE A 29 4.90 -6.80 -6.77
C PHE A 29 6.34 -6.55 -7.22
N VAL A 30 6.56 -5.57 -8.10
CA VAL A 30 7.88 -5.21 -8.60
C VAL A 30 8.13 -3.72 -8.39
N GLY A 31 9.11 -3.38 -7.57
CA GLY A 31 9.62 -2.03 -7.40
C GLY A 31 10.52 -1.64 -8.57
N LEU A 32 10.21 -0.53 -9.23
CA LEU A 32 10.97 -0.01 -10.36
C LEU A 32 11.52 1.38 -10.07
N ILE A 33 12.72 1.67 -10.56
CA ILE A 33 13.26 3.01 -10.66
C ILE A 33 13.38 3.43 -12.13
N LEU A 34 12.95 4.64 -12.45
CA LEU A 34 13.14 5.23 -13.76
C LEU A 34 14.51 5.90 -13.84
N THR A 35 15.32 5.46 -14.77
CA THR A 35 16.66 6.01 -15.01
C THR A 35 16.77 6.59 -16.42
N PRO A 36 17.79 7.41 -16.73
CA PRO A 36 18.05 7.86 -18.11
C PRO A 36 18.21 6.71 -19.11
N ASN A 37 18.60 5.52 -18.65
CA ASN A 37 18.76 4.31 -19.44
C ASN A 37 17.51 3.40 -19.39
N GLY A 38 16.34 3.94 -19.03
CA GLY A 38 15.08 3.23 -18.91
C GLY A 38 14.82 2.66 -17.52
N PRO A 39 13.67 1.98 -17.33
CA PRO A 39 13.29 1.39 -16.06
C PRO A 39 14.26 0.29 -15.61
N LYS A 40 14.55 0.25 -14.32
CA LYS A 40 15.36 -0.82 -13.68
C LYS A 40 14.58 -1.39 -12.51
N VAL A 41 14.69 -2.69 -12.32
CA VAL A 41 14.09 -3.38 -11.16
C VAL A 41 14.93 -3.11 -9.93
N LEU A 42 14.28 -2.69 -8.84
CA LEU A 42 14.88 -2.53 -7.52
C LEU A 42 14.68 -3.78 -6.67
N GLU A 43 13.45 -4.29 -6.65
CA GLU A 43 13.07 -5.42 -5.81
C GLU A 43 11.88 -6.18 -6.38
N TYR A 44 11.74 -7.42 -5.94
CA TYR A 44 10.54 -8.24 -6.09
C TYR A 44 9.95 -8.54 -4.71
N ASN A 45 8.62 -8.47 -4.59
CA ASN A 45 7.90 -8.93 -3.42
C ASN A 45 6.87 -9.99 -3.84
N ALA A 46 6.88 -11.15 -3.18
CA ALA A 46 5.93 -12.24 -3.44
C ALA A 46 4.62 -12.06 -2.63
N ARG A 47 4.18 -10.82 -2.48
CA ARG A 47 2.98 -10.38 -1.76
C ARG A 47 2.66 -8.94 -2.16
N PHE A 48 1.50 -8.44 -1.73
CA PHE A 48 1.25 -6.99 -1.83
C PHE A 48 2.36 -6.20 -1.13
N GLY A 49 2.76 -5.07 -1.71
CA GLY A 49 3.65 -4.13 -1.03
C GLY A 49 2.96 -3.43 0.15
N ASP A 50 3.75 -2.79 0.98
CA ASP A 50 3.32 -1.91 2.05
C ASP A 50 4.08 -0.57 1.88
N PRO A 51 3.41 0.53 1.45
CA PRO A 51 1.96 0.80 1.58
C PRO A 51 1.09 0.55 0.33
N GLU A 52 1.47 -0.31 -0.62
CA GLU A 52 0.74 -0.52 -1.87
C GLU A 52 -0.62 -1.21 -1.67
N ALA A 53 -0.72 -2.18 -0.76
CA ALA A 53 -1.98 -2.84 -0.41
C ALA A 53 -3.05 -1.81 -0.01
N GLN A 54 -2.67 -0.78 0.72
CA GLN A 54 -3.54 0.26 1.25
C GLN A 54 -4.15 1.18 0.19
N VAL A 55 -3.69 1.12 -1.05
CA VAL A 55 -4.28 1.87 -2.18
C VAL A 55 -4.90 0.96 -3.24
N VAL A 56 -4.46 -0.28 -3.35
CA VAL A 56 -5.00 -1.25 -4.33
C VAL A 56 -6.30 -1.85 -3.81
N LEU A 57 -6.30 -2.41 -2.60
CA LEU A 57 -7.44 -3.15 -2.05
C LEU A 57 -8.67 -2.28 -1.81
N PRO A 58 -8.60 -1.03 -1.30
CA PRO A 58 -9.77 -0.18 -1.14
C PRO A 58 -10.48 0.20 -2.44
N ARG A 59 -9.81 0.06 -3.60
CA ARG A 59 -10.38 0.31 -4.92
C ARG A 59 -10.91 -0.95 -5.61
N MET A 60 -10.60 -2.11 -5.06
CA MET A 60 -10.99 -3.39 -5.64
C MET A 60 -12.47 -3.67 -5.38
N LYS A 61 -13.25 -3.96 -6.45
CA LYS A 61 -14.65 -4.36 -6.38
C LYS A 61 -14.79 -5.88 -6.27
N THR A 62 -13.96 -6.60 -7.01
CA THR A 62 -13.92 -8.06 -6.94
C THR A 62 -13.48 -8.50 -5.56
N ASP A 63 -14.18 -9.46 -4.96
CA ASP A 63 -13.82 -9.99 -3.64
C ASP A 63 -12.41 -10.63 -3.69
N ILE A 64 -11.53 -10.19 -2.81
CA ILE A 64 -10.15 -10.69 -2.76
C ILE A 64 -10.08 -12.17 -2.41
N ILE A 65 -11.06 -12.70 -1.67
CA ILE A 65 -11.14 -14.12 -1.33
C ILE A 65 -11.42 -14.96 -2.58
N ASP A 66 -12.31 -14.49 -3.46
CA ASP A 66 -12.59 -15.17 -4.74
C ASP A 66 -11.36 -15.21 -5.63
N VAL A 67 -10.60 -14.09 -5.67
CA VAL A 67 -9.31 -14.03 -6.40
C VAL A 67 -8.29 -15.00 -5.81
N MET A 68 -8.16 -15.05 -4.48
CA MET A 68 -7.24 -15.98 -3.82
C MET A 68 -7.61 -17.44 -4.08
N ASN A 69 -8.88 -17.79 -4.00
CA ASN A 69 -9.37 -19.14 -4.31
C ASN A 69 -9.10 -19.49 -5.78
N ALA A 70 -9.37 -18.58 -6.71
CA ALA A 70 -9.08 -18.79 -8.12
C ALA A 70 -7.58 -18.97 -8.40
N CYS A 71 -6.70 -18.27 -7.68
CA CYS A 71 -5.25 -18.50 -7.74
C CYS A 71 -4.89 -19.91 -7.28
N ILE A 72 -5.45 -20.38 -6.16
CA ILE A 72 -5.21 -21.73 -5.61
C ILE A 72 -5.68 -22.82 -6.60
N ASP A 73 -6.85 -22.61 -7.20
CA ASP A 73 -7.45 -23.55 -8.14
C ASP A 73 -6.85 -23.50 -9.56
N GLY A 74 -5.92 -22.58 -9.83
CA GLY A 74 -5.35 -22.35 -11.16
C GLY A 74 -6.36 -21.79 -12.17
N LYS A 75 -7.39 -21.09 -11.70
CA LYS A 75 -8.52 -20.55 -12.49
C LYS A 75 -8.56 -19.03 -12.50
N LEU A 76 -7.46 -18.37 -12.23
CA LEU A 76 -7.42 -16.89 -12.19
C LEU A 76 -7.82 -16.24 -13.52
N SER A 77 -7.57 -16.94 -14.65
CA SER A 77 -8.01 -16.49 -15.98
C SER A 77 -9.52 -16.38 -16.14
N ASP A 78 -10.28 -17.06 -15.30
CA ASP A 78 -11.76 -17.11 -15.34
C ASP A 78 -12.37 -15.99 -14.48
N VAL A 79 -11.55 -15.24 -13.72
CA VAL A 79 -11.99 -14.16 -12.86
C VAL A 79 -11.74 -12.82 -13.53
N GLU A 80 -12.78 -12.01 -13.66
CA GLU A 80 -12.68 -10.63 -14.08
C GLU A 80 -12.36 -9.75 -12.85
N LEU A 81 -11.18 -9.11 -12.89
CA LEU A 81 -10.76 -8.19 -11.82
C LEU A 81 -11.32 -6.80 -12.10
N GLU A 82 -12.25 -6.38 -11.27
CA GLU A 82 -12.85 -5.05 -11.32
C GLU A 82 -12.30 -4.14 -10.24
N PHE A 83 -12.06 -2.88 -10.63
CA PHE A 83 -11.67 -1.80 -9.73
C PHE A 83 -12.59 -0.61 -9.91
N GLU A 84 -12.70 0.22 -8.87
CA GLU A 84 -13.37 1.52 -8.97
C GLU A 84 -12.61 2.42 -9.95
N ASP A 85 -13.35 3.20 -10.72
CA ASP A 85 -12.80 4.22 -11.62
C ASP A 85 -12.51 5.52 -10.84
N ASN A 86 -11.56 5.43 -9.94
CA ASN A 86 -11.08 6.52 -9.08
C ASN A 86 -9.58 6.39 -8.82
N ALA A 87 -9.02 7.31 -8.06
CA ALA A 87 -7.66 7.24 -7.55
C ALA A 87 -7.64 7.04 -6.04
N ALA A 88 -6.54 6.53 -5.51
CA ALA A 88 -6.28 6.48 -4.08
C ALA A 88 -4.83 6.86 -3.79
N VAL A 89 -4.60 7.54 -2.67
CA VAL A 89 -3.27 7.89 -2.17
C VAL A 89 -3.18 7.50 -0.71
N CYS A 90 -2.07 6.87 -0.34
CA CYS A 90 -1.73 6.53 1.04
C CYS A 90 -0.53 7.36 1.50
N VAL A 91 -0.68 8.08 2.61
CA VAL A 91 0.39 8.81 3.27
C VAL A 91 0.75 8.08 4.56
N ILE A 92 2.01 7.69 4.71
CA ILE A 92 2.50 7.04 5.92
C ILE A 92 2.81 8.10 6.98
N LEU A 93 2.21 7.91 8.17
CA LEU A 93 2.61 8.61 9.39
C LEU A 93 3.67 7.77 10.09
N ALA A 94 4.85 8.32 10.26
CA ALA A 94 6.01 7.66 10.85
C ALA A 94 6.39 8.30 12.19
N SER A 95 7.13 7.57 13.00
CA SER A 95 7.85 8.14 14.14
C SER A 95 9.05 8.93 13.63
N ASP A 96 9.21 10.16 14.09
CA ASP A 96 10.37 10.98 13.73
C ASP A 96 11.69 10.27 14.10
N GLY A 97 12.66 10.36 13.20
CA GLY A 97 13.93 9.62 13.26
C GLY A 97 13.93 8.31 12.45
N TYR A 98 12.78 7.77 12.05
CA TYR A 98 12.75 6.58 11.18
C TYR A 98 13.41 6.87 9.80
N PRO A 99 14.25 5.97 9.24
CA PRO A 99 14.48 4.55 9.60
C PRO A 99 15.56 4.32 10.68
N GLU A 100 16.17 5.35 11.24
CA GLU A 100 17.20 5.23 12.28
C GLU A 100 16.55 5.05 13.66
N LYS A 101 17.02 5.79 14.69
CA LYS A 101 16.45 5.74 16.04
C LYS A 101 15.19 6.56 16.15
N TYR A 102 14.15 5.97 16.69
CA TYR A 102 12.89 6.63 17.00
C TYR A 102 12.32 6.17 18.34
N GLU A 103 11.50 7.01 18.95
CA GLU A 103 10.79 6.70 20.19
C GLU A 103 9.48 5.95 19.90
N LYS A 104 9.10 5.08 20.84
CA LYS A 104 7.85 4.33 20.83
C LYS A 104 6.97 4.69 22.04
N GLY A 105 5.72 4.21 22.06
CA GLY A 105 4.82 4.36 23.19
C GLY A 105 4.09 5.70 23.25
N LYS A 106 4.15 6.50 22.19
CA LYS A 106 3.40 7.75 22.10
C LYS A 106 1.93 7.46 21.85
N VAL A 107 1.03 8.06 22.62
CA VAL A 107 -0.43 7.88 22.48
C VAL A 107 -0.88 8.47 21.14
N ILE A 108 -1.68 7.69 20.42
CA ILE A 108 -2.29 8.10 19.15
C ILE A 108 -3.72 8.54 19.44
N THR A 109 -4.11 9.70 18.92
CA THR A 109 -5.44 10.29 19.06
C THR A 109 -6.06 10.59 17.70
N GLY A 110 -7.37 10.73 17.62
CA GLY A 110 -8.08 11.15 16.42
C GLY A 110 -8.41 10.03 15.44
N LEU A 111 -8.20 8.76 15.81
CA LEU A 111 -8.58 7.61 14.97
C LEU A 111 -10.10 7.55 14.77
N GLU A 112 -10.87 7.97 15.76
CA GLU A 112 -12.34 8.09 15.74
C GLU A 112 -12.86 9.04 14.66
N ASN A 113 -12.05 9.98 14.19
CA ASN A 113 -12.45 10.93 13.15
C ASN A 113 -12.64 10.27 11.76
N PHE A 114 -12.22 9.02 11.60
CA PHE A 114 -12.41 8.23 10.38
C PHE A 114 -13.74 7.46 10.37
N GLU A 115 -14.41 7.33 11.52
CA GLU A 115 -15.67 6.59 11.61
C GLU A 115 -16.73 7.24 10.73
N GLY A 116 -17.38 6.42 9.89
CA GLY A 116 -18.41 6.87 8.95
C GLY A 116 -17.93 7.76 7.80
N LYS A 117 -16.63 7.91 7.59
CA LYS A 117 -16.04 8.67 6.48
C LYS A 117 -15.79 7.74 5.29
N ASP A 118 -16.75 7.69 4.35
CA ASP A 118 -16.54 6.92 3.13
C ASP A 118 -15.39 7.46 2.29
N GLY A 119 -14.59 6.53 1.74
CA GLY A 119 -13.41 6.87 0.93
C GLY A 119 -12.17 7.27 1.75
N TYR A 120 -12.24 7.26 3.08
CA TYR A 120 -11.11 7.53 3.97
C TYR A 120 -10.83 6.32 4.86
N TYR A 121 -9.57 5.94 4.96
CA TYR A 121 -9.13 4.76 5.70
C TYR A 121 -7.88 5.07 6.52
N VAL A 122 -7.79 4.47 7.70
CA VAL A 122 -6.57 4.46 8.49
C VAL A 122 -6.16 3.01 8.76
N PHE A 123 -4.96 2.65 8.33
CA PHE A 123 -4.40 1.31 8.47
C PHE A 123 -3.31 1.31 9.54
N HIS A 124 -3.41 0.36 10.46
CA HIS A 124 -2.41 0.17 11.49
C HIS A 124 -1.20 -0.58 10.94
N SER A 125 0.01 -0.06 11.20
CA SER A 125 1.29 -0.72 10.93
C SER A 125 2.03 -0.94 12.26
N GLY A 126 2.81 0.02 12.70
CA GLY A 126 3.56 -0.05 13.94
C GLY A 126 2.80 0.54 15.12
N THR A 127 1.70 -0.08 15.52
CA THR A 127 0.90 0.31 16.69
C THR A 127 0.79 -0.83 17.70
N ALA A 128 0.47 -0.50 18.95
CA ALA A 128 0.18 -1.46 20.02
C ALA A 128 -0.88 -0.90 20.98
N MET A 129 -1.54 -1.80 21.73
CA MET A 129 -2.37 -1.41 22.87
C MET A 129 -1.50 -1.32 24.12
N LYS A 130 -1.62 -0.22 24.86
CA LYS A 130 -1.00 -0.02 26.16
C LYS A 130 -1.96 0.76 27.06
N ASP A 131 -2.28 0.21 28.22
CA ASP A 131 -3.17 0.81 29.23
C ASP A 131 -4.51 1.31 28.63
N GLY A 132 -5.09 0.50 27.73
CA GLY A 132 -6.36 0.81 27.06
C GLY A 132 -6.26 1.88 25.97
N LYS A 133 -5.05 2.33 25.60
CA LYS A 133 -4.80 3.32 24.55
C LYS A 133 -3.99 2.72 23.42
N ILE A 134 -4.23 3.21 22.21
CA ILE A 134 -3.39 2.89 21.04
C ILE A 134 -2.15 3.78 21.09
N VAL A 135 -0.98 3.16 20.95
CA VAL A 135 0.31 3.85 21.01
C VAL A 135 1.21 3.47 19.84
N THR A 136 2.19 4.31 19.53
CA THR A 136 3.23 4.01 18.52
C THR A 136 4.11 2.85 18.99
N ASN A 137 4.39 1.89 18.09
CA ASN A 137 5.27 0.74 18.36
C ASN A 137 6.16 0.38 17.17
N GLY A 138 6.29 1.25 16.19
CA GLY A 138 7.11 1.04 14.99
C GLY A 138 7.56 2.34 14.35
N GLY A 139 8.44 2.25 13.37
CA GLY A 139 8.88 3.40 12.58
C GLY A 139 7.78 3.92 11.67
N ARG A 140 7.20 3.04 10.82
CA ARG A 140 5.94 3.33 10.13
C ARG A 140 4.80 2.99 11.08
N VAL A 141 3.98 3.96 11.43
CA VAL A 141 2.96 3.85 12.49
C VAL A 141 1.59 3.59 11.90
N LEU A 142 1.14 4.46 11.00
CA LEU A 142 -0.17 4.40 10.35
C LEU A 142 -0.05 4.72 8.87
N GLY A 143 -0.92 4.11 8.05
CA GLY A 143 -1.16 4.53 6.68
C GLY A 143 -2.50 5.23 6.57
N VAL A 144 -2.51 6.49 6.17
CA VAL A 144 -3.73 7.27 5.92
C VAL A 144 -4.02 7.26 4.43
N THR A 145 -5.09 6.60 4.04
CA THR A 145 -5.51 6.47 2.65
C THR A 145 -6.79 7.26 2.41
N ALA A 146 -6.81 7.98 1.29
CA ALA A 146 -8.06 8.59 0.81
C ALA A 146 -8.23 8.34 -0.69
N LYS A 147 -9.51 8.22 -1.09
CA LYS A 147 -9.94 8.16 -2.48
C LYS A 147 -10.28 9.55 -3.02
N GLY A 148 -10.29 9.68 -4.35
CA GLY A 148 -10.75 10.86 -5.07
C GLY A 148 -10.99 10.54 -6.54
N ALA A 149 -11.79 11.32 -7.24
CA ALA A 149 -12.05 11.13 -8.66
C ALA A 149 -10.78 11.26 -9.51
N THR A 150 -9.80 12.02 -9.04
CA THR A 150 -8.49 12.20 -9.66
C THR A 150 -7.37 11.94 -8.66
N LEU A 151 -6.15 11.68 -9.15
CA LEU A 151 -4.96 11.52 -8.29
C LEU A 151 -4.70 12.77 -7.44
N ILE A 152 -4.91 13.96 -8.01
CA ILE A 152 -4.73 15.23 -7.28
C ILE A 152 -5.73 15.34 -6.13
N GLU A 153 -6.99 15.00 -6.37
CA GLU A 153 -8.03 15.01 -5.35
C GLU A 153 -7.74 13.97 -4.26
N ALA A 154 -7.47 12.71 -4.62
CA ALA A 154 -7.12 11.66 -3.67
C ALA A 154 -5.91 12.06 -2.79
N ARG A 155 -4.90 12.68 -3.40
CA ARG A 155 -3.73 13.20 -2.69
C ARG A 155 -4.12 14.29 -1.69
N ASN A 156 -4.88 15.29 -2.13
CA ASN A 156 -5.31 16.38 -1.25
C ASN A 156 -6.15 15.86 -0.08
N ASN A 157 -7.07 14.94 -0.36
CA ASN A 157 -7.91 14.28 0.64
C ASN A 157 -7.05 13.50 1.65
N ALA A 158 -6.04 12.73 1.19
CA ALA A 158 -5.16 11.97 2.07
C ALA A 158 -4.37 12.89 3.00
N TYR A 159 -3.77 13.96 2.47
CA TYR A 159 -3.04 14.93 3.30
C TYR A 159 -3.95 15.69 4.28
N GLU A 160 -5.17 16.00 3.89
CA GLU A 160 -6.13 16.61 4.82
C GLU A 160 -6.47 15.64 5.95
N ALA A 161 -6.71 14.37 5.63
CA ALA A 161 -7.02 13.34 6.61
C ALA A 161 -5.84 13.05 7.58
N THR A 162 -4.59 13.28 7.18
CA THR A 162 -3.45 13.15 8.12
C THR A 162 -3.50 14.13 9.29
N LYS A 163 -4.24 15.23 9.15
CA LYS A 163 -4.41 16.23 10.21
C LYS A 163 -5.41 15.79 11.29
N TRP A 164 -6.24 14.77 10.99
CA TRP A 164 -7.23 14.23 11.93
C TRP A 164 -6.59 13.37 13.02
N ILE A 165 -5.38 12.87 12.78
CA ILE A 165 -4.63 12.00 13.69
C ILE A 165 -3.46 12.79 14.27
N ASP A 166 -3.22 12.59 15.55
CA ASP A 166 -2.03 13.15 16.18
C ASP A 166 -1.35 12.18 17.15
N PHE A 167 -0.04 12.28 17.23
CA PHE A 167 0.83 11.67 18.23
C PHE A 167 2.15 12.44 18.32
N ASP A 168 2.74 12.46 19.48
CA ASP A 168 4.03 13.10 19.70
C ASP A 168 5.10 12.48 18.79
N ASN A 169 5.95 13.28 18.18
CA ASN A 169 6.95 12.93 17.16
C ASN A 169 6.37 12.39 15.82
N LYS A 170 5.15 12.79 15.47
CA LYS A 170 4.57 12.47 14.15
C LYS A 170 5.37 13.09 13.01
N TYR A 171 5.80 12.26 12.08
CA TYR A 171 6.50 12.67 10.86
C TYR A 171 5.81 12.10 9.61
N MET A 172 5.82 12.81 8.52
CA MET A 172 5.41 12.34 7.20
C MET A 172 6.14 13.09 6.08
N ARG A 173 6.27 12.45 4.93
CA ARG A 173 6.73 13.11 3.71
C ARG A 173 5.62 13.98 3.13
N ASN A 174 6.00 15.12 2.51
CA ASN A 174 5.05 16.07 1.93
C ASN A 174 5.02 16.02 0.38
N ASP A 175 5.67 15.04 -0.23
CA ASP A 175 5.85 14.91 -1.67
C ASP A 175 5.25 13.64 -2.26
N ILE A 176 4.46 12.89 -1.47
CA ILE A 176 3.79 11.68 -1.94
C ILE A 176 2.71 12.04 -2.97
N GLY A 177 2.68 11.30 -4.09
CA GLY A 177 1.69 11.50 -5.16
C GLY A 177 1.92 12.76 -6.01
N LYS A 178 3.13 13.34 -5.98
CA LYS A 178 3.52 14.46 -6.88
C LYS A 178 3.91 13.95 -8.26
#